data_c757f6dafa7160901d8dd8b948400b0f
#
_entry.id   c757f6dafa7160901d8dd8b948400b0f
#
_cell.length_a   1.000
_cell.length_b   1.000
_cell.length_c   1.000
_cell.angle_alpha   90.00
_cell.angle_beta   90.00
_cell.angle_gamma   90.00
#
_symmetry.space_group_name_H-M   'P 1'
#
loop_
_entity.id
_entity.type
_entity.pdbx_description
1 polymer ?
#
loop_
_entity_poly.entity_id
_entity_poly.type
_entity_poly.pdbx_seq_one_letter_code
_entity_poly.pdbx_strand_id
1 'polypeptide(L)'
;STLAFTVCFMVWMMFAVLGVPVKELLQLNETQFGLLAATPVLTGSLVRLPLGLLTDKFGGRIVFFILMLVCVLPIYMISLATEYWHFLVLGLFVGLAGGSFSVGIAYVAKWFDKSTQGTAMGIFGAGNAGAAVTKFVAPAIIAAASWQMVPKVFSAVMFITALLFWFLTYENKAHRVPSSVSLKEQLLTLKDPKVWRYCQYYSIVFGGYVALALWMTKYYVQEYGFNLQSAALLAACFSLPGGVLRAIGGWMSDKWGAHSVTWWVMWVSWICLFLLSYPPTDLVIQTVNGPQSFHIGLSPVLFTVLLFVMGIAFAFGKASVFKYISNDYPQNMGAISGIVGLAGGLGGFVLPIM
;
A
#
# COMPACT_ATOMS: atom_id res chain seq x y z
N SER A 1 2.84 -17.16 4.43
CA SER A 1 3.28 -16.04 3.55
C SER A 1 2.36 -14.83 3.70
N THR A 2 1.03 -14.99 3.66
CA THR A 2 0.06 -13.88 3.77
C THR A 2 0.23 -13.12 5.09
N LEU A 3 0.33 -13.80 6.23
CA LEU A 3 0.58 -13.16 7.53
C LEU A 3 1.89 -12.36 7.53
N ALA A 4 2.98 -12.93 7.00
CA ALA A 4 4.26 -12.23 6.90
C ALA A 4 4.15 -10.96 6.04
N PHE A 5 3.45 -11.04 4.91
CA PHE A 5 3.18 -9.87 4.08
C PHE A 5 2.28 -8.84 4.80
N THR A 6 1.27 -9.28 5.55
CA THR A 6 0.42 -8.40 6.35
C THR A 6 1.24 -7.60 7.36
N VAL A 7 2.17 -8.25 8.07
CA VAL A 7 3.03 -7.59 9.05
C VAL A 7 4.03 -6.64 8.36
N CYS A 8 4.63 -7.05 7.24
CA CYS A 8 5.49 -6.16 6.46
C CYS A 8 4.72 -4.91 5.98
N PHE A 9 3.49 -5.10 5.49
CA PHE A 9 2.65 -4.00 5.02
C PHE A 9 2.17 -3.10 6.17
N MET A 10 1.86 -3.68 7.34
CA MET A 10 1.55 -2.98 8.57
C MET A 10 2.68 -2.02 8.96
N VAL A 11 3.90 -2.52 9.00
CA VAL A 11 5.10 -1.73 9.33
C VAL A 11 5.38 -0.67 8.26
N TRP A 12 5.25 -1.03 7.00
CA TRP A 12 5.47 -0.11 5.87
C TRP A 12 4.54 1.10 5.90
N MET A 13 3.31 0.90 6.40
CA MET A 13 2.29 1.96 6.52
C MET A 13 2.26 2.62 7.91
N MET A 14 3.25 2.36 8.76
CA MET A 14 3.28 2.83 10.16
C MET A 14 3.17 4.36 10.28
N PHE A 15 3.82 5.10 9.40
CA PHE A 15 3.78 6.57 9.41
C PHE A 15 2.41 7.16 9.04
N ALA A 16 1.48 6.37 8.51
CA ALA A 16 0.10 6.80 8.32
C ALA A 16 -0.61 7.19 9.63
N VAL A 17 -0.18 6.64 10.76
CA VAL A 17 -0.71 6.95 12.09
C VAL A 17 0.35 7.61 12.96
N LEU A 18 1.56 7.03 13.02
CA LEU A 18 2.67 7.55 13.81
C LEU A 18 3.11 8.95 13.35
N GLY A 19 2.95 9.26 12.08
CA GLY A 19 3.29 10.56 11.52
C GLY A 19 2.52 11.73 12.14
N VAL A 20 1.27 11.49 12.65
CA VAL A 20 0.45 12.54 13.25
C VAL A 20 1.07 13.08 14.53
N PRO A 21 1.33 12.27 15.59
CA PRO A 21 1.98 12.77 16.79
C PRO A 21 3.42 13.26 16.54
N VAL A 22 4.15 12.67 15.59
CA VAL A 22 5.50 13.15 15.21
C VAL A 22 5.44 14.52 14.54
N LYS A 23 4.43 14.79 13.72
CA LYS A 23 4.20 16.11 13.14
C LYS A 23 3.98 17.17 14.21
N GLU A 24 3.15 16.87 15.19
CA GLU A 24 2.88 17.78 16.32
C GLU A 24 4.14 18.01 17.17
N LEU A 25 4.88 16.94 17.49
CA LEU A 25 6.09 17.01 18.31
C LEU A 25 7.19 17.87 17.65
N LEU A 26 7.41 17.71 16.35
CA LEU A 26 8.49 18.37 15.61
C LEU A 26 8.01 19.63 14.85
N GLN A 27 6.74 20.04 15.00
CA GLN A 27 6.13 21.18 14.33
C GLN A 27 6.34 21.16 12.82
N LEU A 28 6.13 19.97 12.20
CA LEU A 28 6.37 19.77 10.77
C LEU A 28 5.30 20.48 9.93
N ASN A 29 5.74 21.12 8.85
CA ASN A 29 4.83 21.62 7.84
C ASN A 29 4.24 20.47 6.98
N GLU A 30 3.28 20.78 6.09
CA GLU A 30 2.57 19.79 5.28
C GLU A 30 3.50 19.01 4.36
N THR A 31 4.45 19.68 3.73
CA THR A 31 5.44 19.05 2.82
C THR A 31 6.37 18.11 3.59
N GLN A 32 6.83 18.52 4.77
CA GLN A 32 7.68 17.69 5.64
C GLN A 32 6.91 16.45 6.13
N PHE A 33 5.64 16.60 6.50
CA PHE A 33 4.80 15.45 6.84
C PHE A 33 4.61 14.52 5.64
N GLY A 34 4.31 15.06 4.47
CA GLY A 34 4.16 14.28 3.24
C GLY A 34 5.42 13.48 2.92
N LEU A 35 6.59 14.12 3.01
CA LEU A 35 7.88 13.46 2.79
C LEU A 35 8.16 12.38 3.85
N LEU A 36 7.88 12.65 5.13
CA LEU A 36 8.00 11.67 6.22
C LEU A 36 7.16 10.41 5.93
N ALA A 37 5.90 10.60 5.59
CA ALA A 37 4.97 9.51 5.33
C ALA A 37 5.34 8.72 4.05
N ALA A 38 5.85 9.42 3.04
CA ALA A 38 6.17 8.84 1.74
C ALA A 38 7.57 8.17 1.68
N THR A 39 8.49 8.55 2.55
CA THR A 39 9.89 8.04 2.52
C THR A 39 9.97 6.50 2.52
N PRO A 40 9.24 5.74 3.36
CA PRO A 40 9.26 4.28 3.28
C PRO A 40 8.72 3.75 1.94
N VAL A 41 7.80 4.50 1.31
CA VAL A 41 7.21 4.08 0.04
C VAL A 41 8.22 4.16 -1.10
N LEU A 42 9.10 5.16 -1.08
CA LEU A 42 10.17 5.30 -2.05
C LEU A 42 11.07 4.06 -2.08
N THR A 43 11.67 3.73 -0.94
CA THR A 43 12.56 2.56 -0.85
C THR A 43 11.81 1.26 -1.12
N GLY A 44 10.60 1.10 -0.55
CA GLY A 44 9.77 -0.08 -0.78
C GLY A 44 9.40 -0.28 -2.25
N SER A 45 9.37 0.79 -3.04
CA SER A 45 9.14 0.70 -4.48
C SER A 45 10.41 0.30 -5.24
N LEU A 46 11.52 0.98 -4.96
CA LEU A 46 12.80 0.76 -5.64
C LEU A 46 13.37 -0.64 -5.41
N VAL A 47 13.25 -1.18 -4.19
CA VAL A 47 13.81 -2.48 -3.84
C VAL A 47 13.03 -3.68 -4.41
N ARG A 48 11.83 -3.49 -4.95
CA ARG A 48 11.03 -4.57 -5.55
C ARG A 48 11.77 -5.27 -6.68
N LEU A 49 12.47 -4.53 -7.49
CA LEU A 49 13.22 -5.08 -8.61
C LEU A 49 14.41 -5.93 -8.15
N PRO A 50 15.38 -5.41 -7.36
CA PRO A 50 16.49 -6.24 -6.86
C PRO A 50 16.03 -7.39 -5.96
N LEU A 51 15.01 -7.22 -5.13
CA LEU A 51 14.49 -8.30 -4.29
C LEU A 51 13.83 -9.41 -5.13
N GLY A 52 13.17 -9.07 -6.23
CA GLY A 52 12.66 -10.06 -7.19
C GLY A 52 13.79 -10.92 -7.76
N LEU A 53 14.89 -10.29 -8.21
CA LEU A 53 16.07 -10.99 -8.71
C LEU A 53 16.74 -11.88 -7.65
N LEU A 54 16.88 -11.37 -6.43
CA LEU A 54 17.42 -12.14 -5.30
C LEU A 54 16.53 -13.34 -4.97
N THR A 55 15.20 -13.17 -5.07
CA THR A 55 14.23 -14.25 -4.85
C THR A 55 14.38 -15.37 -5.87
N ASP A 56 14.60 -15.03 -7.13
CA ASP A 56 14.84 -16.03 -8.16
C ASP A 56 16.18 -16.75 -7.99
N LYS A 57 17.22 -16.06 -7.51
CA LYS A 57 18.55 -16.62 -7.32
C LYS A 57 18.67 -17.46 -6.05
N PHE A 58 18.19 -16.95 -4.92
CA PHE A 58 18.43 -17.55 -3.59
C PHE A 58 17.21 -18.28 -3.02
N GLY A 59 16.03 -18.09 -3.63
CA GLY A 59 14.77 -18.66 -3.13
C GLY A 59 13.99 -17.67 -2.26
N GLY A 60 12.66 -17.76 -2.37
CA GLY A 60 11.77 -16.80 -1.73
C GLY A 60 11.76 -16.89 -0.21
N ARG A 61 11.91 -18.07 0.34
CA ARG A 61 11.95 -18.30 1.80
C ARG A 61 13.09 -17.54 2.46
N ILE A 62 14.31 -17.70 1.95
CA ILE A 62 15.51 -17.06 2.53
C ILE A 62 15.43 -15.55 2.37
N VAL A 63 15.10 -15.07 1.18
CA VAL A 63 15.03 -13.62 0.90
C VAL A 63 13.96 -12.95 1.75
N PHE A 64 12.78 -13.56 1.91
CA PHE A 64 11.71 -13.00 2.73
C PHE A 64 12.10 -12.96 4.21
N PHE A 65 12.72 -14.03 4.72
CA PHE A 65 13.17 -14.11 6.10
C PHE A 65 14.23 -13.04 6.40
N ILE A 66 15.27 -12.93 5.57
CA ILE A 66 16.33 -11.91 5.74
C ILE A 66 15.74 -10.51 5.65
N LEU A 67 14.84 -10.26 4.69
CA LEU A 67 14.16 -8.97 4.54
C LEU A 67 13.46 -8.55 5.84
N MET A 68 12.68 -9.45 6.44
CA MET A 68 12.01 -9.17 7.72
C MET A 68 13.01 -8.89 8.84
N LEU A 69 14.07 -9.68 8.97
CA LEU A 69 15.10 -9.47 10.01
C LEU A 69 15.83 -8.14 9.86
N VAL A 70 16.19 -7.76 8.65
CA VAL A 70 16.86 -6.48 8.38
C VAL A 70 15.98 -5.29 8.77
N CYS A 71 14.66 -5.42 8.65
CA CYS A 71 13.73 -4.36 9.05
C CYS A 71 13.56 -4.22 10.57
N VAL A 72 13.82 -5.27 11.37
CA VAL A 72 13.58 -5.26 12.83
C VAL A 72 14.30 -4.11 13.52
N LEU A 73 15.59 -3.95 13.26
CA LEU A 73 16.41 -2.94 13.93
C LEU A 73 16.00 -1.50 13.57
N PRO A 74 15.85 -1.13 12.28
CA PRO A 74 15.37 0.21 11.91
C PRO A 74 14.00 0.55 12.49
N ILE A 75 13.07 -0.41 12.52
CA ILE A 75 11.75 -0.19 13.14
C ILE A 75 11.91 0.17 14.61
N TYR A 76 12.70 -0.61 15.36
CA TYR A 76 12.95 -0.34 16.77
C TYR A 76 13.59 1.04 16.99
N MET A 77 14.59 1.39 16.16
CA MET A 77 15.33 2.66 16.28
C MET A 77 14.45 3.89 16.09
N ILE A 78 13.31 3.81 15.37
CA ILE A 78 12.34 4.90 15.28
C ILE A 78 11.86 5.34 16.67
N SER A 79 11.77 4.42 17.63
CA SER A 79 11.36 4.77 19.02
C SER A 79 12.36 5.67 19.74
N LEU A 80 13.59 5.77 19.24
CA LEU A 80 14.69 6.59 19.77
C LEU A 80 14.92 7.86 18.96
N ALA A 81 14.18 8.04 17.86
CA ALA A 81 14.34 9.19 16.97
C ALA A 81 13.84 10.48 17.65
N THR A 82 14.64 11.53 17.58
CA THR A 82 14.36 12.84 18.20
C THR A 82 14.27 13.97 17.19
N GLU A 83 14.90 13.80 16.02
CA GLU A 83 14.97 14.82 14.98
C GLU A 83 14.34 14.33 13.67
N TYR A 84 13.87 15.24 12.85
CA TYR A 84 13.18 14.96 11.59
C TYR A 84 14.00 14.06 10.67
N TRP A 85 15.29 14.32 10.51
CA TRP A 85 16.15 13.53 9.63
C TRP A 85 16.36 12.07 10.12
N HIS A 86 16.30 11.81 11.47
CA HIS A 86 16.31 10.45 11.99
C HIS A 86 15.13 9.63 11.43
N PHE A 87 13.94 10.21 11.45
CA PHE A 87 12.74 9.56 10.92
C PHE A 87 12.85 9.31 9.41
N LEU A 88 13.42 10.24 8.65
CA LEU A 88 13.60 10.07 7.21
C LEU A 88 14.57 8.93 6.90
N VAL A 89 15.76 8.93 7.52
CA VAL A 89 16.77 7.89 7.28
C VAL A 89 16.24 6.51 7.71
N LEU A 90 15.68 6.41 8.91
CA LEU A 90 15.10 5.15 9.38
C LEU A 90 13.90 4.73 8.54
N GLY A 91 13.11 5.69 8.07
CA GLY A 91 12.01 5.47 7.13
C GLY A 91 12.45 4.81 5.82
N LEU A 92 13.61 5.18 5.28
CA LEU A 92 14.19 4.52 4.11
C LEU A 92 14.49 3.04 4.38
N PHE A 93 15.03 2.70 5.54
CA PHE A 93 15.31 1.30 5.92
C PHE A 93 14.02 0.52 6.21
N VAL A 94 13.06 1.11 6.90
CA VAL A 94 11.72 0.51 7.12
C VAL A 94 11.02 0.28 5.79
N GLY A 95 11.26 1.13 4.82
CA GLY A 95 10.76 1.02 3.45
C GLY A 95 11.08 -0.31 2.78
N LEU A 96 12.19 -0.97 3.13
CA LEU A 96 12.54 -2.30 2.62
C LEU A 96 11.39 -3.31 2.79
N ALA A 97 10.60 -3.19 3.86
CA ALA A 97 9.44 -4.04 4.10
C ALA A 97 8.40 -3.98 2.96
N GLY A 98 8.31 -2.85 2.23
CA GLY A 98 7.45 -2.71 1.04
C GLY A 98 7.86 -3.59 -0.15
N GLY A 99 9.11 -4.04 -0.18
CA GLY A 99 9.62 -5.00 -1.16
C GLY A 99 9.13 -6.44 -0.94
N SER A 100 8.56 -6.75 0.22
CA SER A 100 8.02 -8.07 0.57
C SER A 100 6.95 -8.57 -0.40
N PHE A 101 6.24 -7.66 -1.09
CA PHE A 101 5.25 -8.02 -2.09
C PHE A 101 5.87 -8.79 -3.27
N SER A 102 6.98 -8.29 -3.84
CA SER A 102 7.63 -8.97 -4.97
C SER A 102 8.26 -10.30 -4.58
N VAL A 103 8.85 -10.38 -3.39
CA VAL A 103 9.39 -11.62 -2.85
C VAL A 103 8.29 -12.65 -2.64
N GLY A 104 7.21 -12.25 -1.97
CA GLY A 104 6.14 -13.16 -1.60
C GLY A 104 5.29 -13.63 -2.79
N ILE A 105 5.02 -12.76 -3.78
CA ILE A 105 4.33 -13.15 -5.02
C ILE A 105 5.14 -14.22 -5.76
N ALA A 106 6.44 -14.01 -5.93
CA ALA A 106 7.32 -14.96 -6.61
C ALA A 106 7.44 -16.29 -5.82
N TYR A 107 7.46 -16.20 -4.49
CA TYR A 107 7.50 -17.39 -3.62
C TYR A 107 6.19 -18.18 -3.68
N VAL A 108 5.03 -17.52 -3.55
CA VAL A 108 3.72 -18.19 -3.55
C VAL A 108 3.41 -18.77 -4.93
N ALA A 109 3.71 -18.06 -6.01
CA ALA A 109 3.45 -18.53 -7.36
C ALA A 109 4.10 -19.89 -7.67
N LYS A 110 5.23 -20.22 -7.04
CA LYS A 110 5.93 -21.49 -7.23
C LYS A 110 5.26 -22.70 -6.55
N TRP A 111 4.26 -22.48 -5.71
CA TRP A 111 3.56 -23.53 -4.98
C TRP A 111 2.23 -23.96 -5.61
N PHE A 112 1.75 -23.21 -6.60
CA PHE A 112 0.42 -23.41 -7.17
C PHE A 112 0.47 -23.52 -8.68
N ASP A 113 -0.37 -24.42 -9.23
CA ASP A 113 -0.54 -24.57 -10.68
C ASP A 113 -1.21 -23.34 -11.29
N LYS A 114 -1.00 -23.14 -12.59
CA LYS A 114 -1.56 -21.99 -13.33
C LYS A 114 -3.07 -21.77 -13.14
N SER A 115 -3.83 -22.85 -12.94
CA SER A 115 -5.30 -22.80 -12.72
C SER A 115 -5.71 -22.21 -11.38
N THR A 116 -4.88 -22.30 -10.34
CA THR A 116 -5.14 -21.85 -8.97
C THR A 116 -4.22 -20.72 -8.52
N GLN A 117 -3.22 -20.40 -9.32
CA GLN A 117 -2.18 -19.41 -9.03
C GLN A 117 -2.76 -18.01 -8.82
N GLY A 118 -3.77 -17.61 -9.62
CA GLY A 118 -4.44 -16.31 -9.49
C GLY A 118 -5.11 -16.15 -8.12
N THR A 119 -5.85 -17.17 -7.68
CA THR A 119 -6.48 -17.20 -6.35
C THR A 119 -5.46 -17.15 -5.23
N ALA A 120 -4.39 -17.94 -5.33
CA ALA A 120 -3.31 -17.98 -4.33
C ALA A 120 -2.60 -16.62 -4.21
N MET A 121 -2.30 -15.98 -5.33
CA MET A 121 -1.73 -14.63 -5.37
C MET A 121 -2.71 -13.57 -4.85
N GLY A 122 -4.01 -13.75 -5.08
CA GLY A 122 -5.07 -12.90 -4.55
C GLY A 122 -5.13 -12.96 -3.02
N ILE A 123 -5.10 -14.17 -2.45
CA ILE A 123 -5.06 -14.41 -0.99
C ILE A 123 -3.78 -13.83 -0.39
N PHE A 124 -2.62 -14.04 -1.03
CA PHE A 124 -1.39 -13.39 -0.61
C PHE A 124 -1.51 -11.87 -0.64
N GLY A 125 -2.07 -11.31 -1.70
CA GLY A 125 -2.29 -9.87 -1.87
C GLY A 125 -3.26 -9.26 -0.85
N ALA A 126 -4.13 -10.06 -0.21
CA ALA A 126 -4.98 -9.61 0.90
C ALA A 126 -4.16 -9.13 2.11
N GLY A 127 -2.87 -9.48 2.21
CA GLY A 127 -1.93 -8.92 3.18
C GLY A 127 -1.79 -7.38 3.12
N ASN A 128 -2.23 -6.72 2.05
CA ASN A 128 -2.39 -5.26 2.01
C ASN A 128 -3.32 -4.74 3.13
N ALA A 129 -4.16 -5.60 3.73
CA ALA A 129 -4.94 -5.27 4.92
C ALA A 129 -4.07 -4.86 6.12
N GLY A 130 -2.76 -5.11 6.10
CA GLY A 130 -1.80 -4.58 7.07
C GLY A 130 -1.91 -3.07 7.26
N ALA A 131 -2.28 -2.30 6.23
CA ALA A 131 -2.57 -0.88 6.34
C ALA A 131 -3.74 -0.58 7.31
N ALA A 132 -4.78 -1.42 7.31
CA ALA A 132 -5.88 -1.31 8.26
C ALA A 132 -5.45 -1.77 9.66
N VAL A 133 -4.66 -2.84 9.75
CA VAL A 133 -4.13 -3.32 11.04
C VAL A 133 -3.36 -2.22 11.76
N THR A 134 -2.50 -1.47 11.04
CA THR A 134 -1.82 -0.29 11.60
C THR A 134 -2.81 0.71 12.21
N LYS A 135 -3.90 1.00 11.50
CA LYS A 135 -4.91 1.99 11.93
C LYS A 135 -5.75 1.52 13.12
N PHE A 136 -5.87 0.21 13.33
CA PHE A 136 -6.50 -0.34 14.54
C PHE A 136 -5.55 -0.40 15.73
N VAL A 137 -4.31 -0.86 15.50
CA VAL A 137 -3.38 -1.20 16.58
C VAL A 137 -2.57 0.02 17.04
N ALA A 138 -2.04 0.84 16.12
CA ALA A 138 -1.16 1.94 16.50
C ALA A 138 -1.83 3.00 17.39
N PRO A 139 -3.07 3.49 17.10
CA PRO A 139 -3.73 4.44 17.99
C PRO A 139 -4.03 3.88 19.37
N ALA A 140 -4.38 2.59 19.46
CA ALA A 140 -4.62 1.93 20.74
C ALA A 140 -3.34 1.88 21.60
N ILE A 141 -2.19 1.58 20.98
CA ILE A 141 -0.89 1.60 21.68
C ILE A 141 -0.55 3.04 22.11
N ILE A 142 -0.77 4.04 21.24
CA ILE A 142 -0.49 5.44 21.56
C ILE A 142 -1.34 5.91 22.75
N ALA A 143 -2.63 5.57 22.75
CA ALA A 143 -3.54 5.92 23.83
C ALA A 143 -3.21 5.23 25.17
N ALA A 144 -2.73 3.98 25.12
CA ALA A 144 -2.41 3.20 26.33
C ALA A 144 -1.04 3.55 26.92
N ALA A 145 -0.10 4.05 26.11
CA ALA A 145 1.26 4.30 26.56
C ALA A 145 1.87 5.57 25.92
N SER A 146 2.45 5.43 24.70
CA SER A 146 3.06 6.53 23.97
C SER A 146 3.31 6.14 22.52
N TRP A 147 3.61 7.12 21.67
CA TRP A 147 3.92 6.86 20.26
C TRP A 147 5.19 6.01 20.08
N GLN A 148 6.17 6.13 20.98
CA GLN A 148 7.42 5.35 20.95
C GLN A 148 7.19 3.85 21.15
N MET A 149 6.08 3.47 21.78
CA MET A 149 5.74 2.05 21.97
C MET A 149 5.30 1.38 20.65
N VAL A 150 4.75 2.14 19.71
CA VAL A 150 4.32 1.59 18.41
C VAL A 150 5.48 0.92 17.67
N PRO A 151 6.61 1.59 17.37
CA PRO A 151 7.72 0.94 16.69
C PRO A 151 8.36 -0.19 17.50
N LYS A 152 8.37 -0.12 18.84
CA LYS A 152 8.86 -1.23 19.70
C LYS A 152 8.01 -2.49 19.53
N VAL A 153 6.69 -2.34 19.63
CA VAL A 153 5.74 -3.45 19.42
C VAL A 153 5.81 -3.99 18.01
N PHE A 154 5.83 -3.11 17.00
CA PHE A 154 5.89 -3.51 15.60
C PHE A 154 7.20 -4.23 15.25
N SER A 155 8.32 -3.81 15.84
CA SER A 155 9.61 -4.49 15.74
C SER A 155 9.56 -5.90 16.33
N ALA A 156 9.00 -6.06 17.54
CA ALA A 156 8.82 -7.35 18.16
C ALA A 156 7.91 -8.29 17.35
N VAL A 157 6.78 -7.76 16.84
CA VAL A 157 5.86 -8.52 15.97
C VAL A 157 6.56 -8.93 14.67
N MET A 158 7.35 -8.05 14.05
CA MET A 158 8.12 -8.37 12.85
C MET A 158 9.12 -9.49 13.12
N PHE A 159 9.85 -9.43 14.22
CA PHE A 159 10.83 -10.46 14.62
C PHE A 159 10.16 -11.82 14.85
N ILE A 160 9.08 -11.85 15.64
CA ILE A 160 8.30 -13.07 15.89
C ILE A 160 7.75 -13.64 14.58
N THR A 161 7.23 -12.77 13.71
CA THR A 161 6.70 -13.19 12.39
C THR A 161 7.81 -13.76 11.51
N ALA A 162 9.01 -13.19 11.53
CA ALA A 162 10.16 -13.73 10.79
C ALA A 162 10.51 -15.13 11.27
N LEU A 163 10.56 -15.38 12.58
CA LEU A 163 10.82 -16.70 13.15
C LEU A 163 9.70 -17.68 12.78
N LEU A 164 8.44 -17.31 12.95
CA LEU A 164 7.29 -18.15 12.56
C LEU A 164 7.34 -18.47 11.06
N PHE A 165 7.64 -17.49 10.22
CA PHE A 165 7.77 -17.72 8.79
C PHE A 165 8.90 -18.72 8.49
N TRP A 166 10.05 -18.60 9.14
CA TRP A 166 11.17 -19.52 8.95
C TRP A 166 10.84 -20.94 9.34
N PHE A 167 10.20 -21.16 10.48
CA PHE A 167 9.89 -22.51 10.96
C PHE A 167 8.67 -23.15 10.29
N LEU A 168 7.70 -22.35 9.82
CA LEU A 168 6.44 -22.86 9.25
C LEU A 168 6.45 -22.93 7.71
N THR A 169 7.51 -22.50 7.04
CA THR A 169 7.57 -22.49 5.57
C THR A 169 8.75 -23.30 5.06
N TYR A 170 8.62 -23.78 3.82
CA TYR A 170 9.62 -24.58 3.15
C TYR A 170 9.95 -23.97 1.78
N GLU A 171 11.11 -24.28 1.23
CA GLU A 171 11.49 -23.92 -0.13
C GLU A 171 11.13 -25.04 -1.10
N ASN A 172 10.42 -24.75 -2.16
CA ASN A 172 10.13 -25.71 -3.21
C ASN A 172 11.32 -25.80 -4.18
N LYS A 173 12.21 -26.76 -3.95
CA LYS A 173 13.42 -26.96 -4.76
C LYS A 173 13.12 -27.43 -6.19
N ALA A 174 11.99 -28.12 -6.42
CA ALA A 174 11.61 -28.66 -7.72
C ALA A 174 11.27 -27.58 -8.75
N HIS A 175 10.84 -26.40 -8.29
CA HIS A 175 10.49 -25.26 -9.15
C HIS A 175 11.54 -24.13 -9.11
N ARG A 176 12.76 -24.44 -8.73
CA ARG A 176 13.89 -23.51 -8.82
C ARG A 176 14.34 -23.41 -10.29
N VAL A 177 13.55 -22.72 -11.11
CA VAL A 177 13.98 -22.33 -12.45
C VAL A 177 14.82 -21.08 -12.28
N PRO A 178 16.12 -21.09 -12.60
CA PRO A 178 16.88 -19.86 -12.67
C PRO A 178 16.19 -18.94 -13.68
N SER A 179 15.74 -17.76 -13.25
CA SER A 179 15.25 -16.80 -14.23
C SER A 179 16.46 -16.36 -15.06
N SER A 180 16.46 -16.72 -16.32
CA SER A 180 17.49 -16.32 -17.29
C SER A 180 17.34 -14.87 -17.72
N VAL A 181 16.31 -14.17 -17.23
CA VAL A 181 15.98 -12.79 -17.64
C VAL A 181 16.90 -11.81 -16.93
N SER A 182 17.82 -11.23 -17.67
CA SER A 182 18.74 -10.21 -17.15
C SER A 182 18.01 -8.88 -16.87
N LEU A 183 18.57 -8.03 -15.98
CA LEU A 183 18.09 -6.66 -15.78
C LEU A 183 17.94 -5.88 -17.09
N LYS A 184 18.85 -6.11 -18.04
CA LYS A 184 18.81 -5.47 -19.35
C LYS A 184 17.58 -5.88 -20.17
N GLU A 185 17.22 -7.15 -20.14
CA GLU A 185 16.01 -7.65 -20.81
C GLU A 185 14.73 -7.14 -20.15
N GLN A 186 14.72 -7.04 -18.83
CA GLN A 186 13.59 -6.42 -18.10
C GLN A 186 13.40 -4.96 -18.51
N LEU A 187 14.49 -4.19 -18.62
CA LEU A 187 14.44 -2.80 -19.06
C LEU A 187 14.05 -2.65 -20.53
N LEU A 188 14.34 -3.63 -21.39
CA LEU A 188 13.90 -3.62 -22.78
C LEU A 188 12.37 -3.69 -22.92
N THR A 189 11.66 -4.29 -21.96
CA THR A 189 10.19 -4.33 -21.98
C THR A 189 9.55 -2.94 -21.80
N LEU A 190 10.30 -1.96 -21.27
CA LEU A 190 9.88 -0.56 -21.19
C LEU A 190 9.68 0.11 -22.57
N LYS A 191 10.14 -0.50 -23.64
CA LYS A 191 9.88 -0.01 -25.01
C LYS A 191 8.45 -0.29 -25.48
N ASP A 192 7.72 -1.22 -24.85
CA ASP A 192 6.33 -1.52 -25.21
C ASP A 192 5.36 -0.49 -24.57
N PRO A 193 4.59 0.26 -25.37
CA PRO A 193 3.60 1.22 -24.87
C PRO A 193 2.54 0.61 -23.95
N LYS A 194 2.23 -0.69 -24.11
CA LYS A 194 1.27 -1.38 -23.24
C LYS A 194 1.76 -1.45 -21.81
N VAL A 195 3.07 -1.65 -21.58
CA VAL A 195 3.68 -1.69 -20.26
C VAL A 195 3.49 -0.34 -19.54
N TRP A 196 3.68 0.77 -20.25
CA TRP A 196 3.44 2.12 -19.71
C TRP A 196 1.99 2.35 -19.32
N ARG A 197 1.05 1.81 -20.11
CA ARG A 197 -0.38 1.85 -19.78
C ARG A 197 -0.67 1.08 -18.48
N TYR A 198 -0.09 -0.09 -18.29
CA TYR A 198 -0.25 -0.86 -17.06
C TYR A 198 0.43 -0.18 -15.87
N CYS A 199 1.58 0.44 -16.08
CA CYS A 199 2.22 1.30 -15.08
C CYS A 199 1.28 2.42 -14.64
N GLN A 200 0.65 3.11 -15.59
CA GLN A 200 -0.30 4.19 -15.29
C GLN A 200 -1.52 3.68 -14.52
N TYR A 201 -2.14 2.57 -14.97
CA TYR A 201 -3.27 1.99 -14.26
C TYR A 201 -2.91 1.60 -12.83
N TYR A 202 -1.76 0.97 -12.65
CA TYR A 202 -1.32 0.53 -11.32
C TYR A 202 -0.89 1.70 -10.43
N SER A 203 -0.34 2.76 -11.00
CA SER A 203 -0.05 4.01 -10.27
C SER A 203 -1.33 4.65 -9.71
N ILE A 204 -2.45 4.57 -10.43
CA ILE A 204 -3.74 5.06 -9.94
C ILE A 204 -4.27 4.15 -8.83
N VAL A 205 -4.45 2.84 -9.11
CA VAL A 205 -5.16 1.95 -8.17
C VAL A 205 -4.32 1.50 -6.98
N PHE A 206 -3.00 1.39 -7.12
CA PHE A 206 -2.10 1.05 -6.01
C PHE A 206 -1.42 2.30 -5.44
N GLY A 207 -0.88 3.18 -6.27
CA GLY A 207 -0.27 4.43 -5.83
C GLY A 207 -1.30 5.31 -5.13
N GLY A 208 -2.46 5.53 -5.72
CA GLY A 208 -3.58 6.24 -5.10
C GLY A 208 -4.07 5.59 -3.80
N TYR A 209 -4.14 4.25 -3.76
CA TYR A 209 -4.45 3.52 -2.52
C TYR A 209 -3.44 3.82 -1.41
N VAL A 210 -2.15 3.76 -1.70
CA VAL A 210 -1.08 4.02 -0.72
C VAL A 210 -1.12 5.46 -0.25
N ALA A 211 -1.24 6.42 -1.17
CA ALA A 211 -1.31 7.84 -0.86
C ALA A 211 -2.47 8.16 0.09
N LEU A 212 -3.69 7.74 -0.27
CA LEU A 212 -4.87 7.97 0.58
C LEU A 212 -4.76 7.20 1.91
N ALA A 213 -4.22 5.99 1.90
CA ALA A 213 -4.01 5.24 3.14
C ALA A 213 -3.04 5.95 4.10
N LEU A 214 -2.05 6.69 3.59
CA LEU A 214 -1.12 7.48 4.39
C LEU A 214 -1.75 8.77 4.92
N TRP A 215 -2.56 9.46 4.11
CA TRP A 215 -3.05 10.79 4.44
C TRP A 215 -4.37 10.82 5.21
N MET A 216 -5.25 9.84 5.03
CA MET A 216 -6.62 9.93 5.53
C MET A 216 -6.72 10.03 7.05
N THR A 217 -5.85 9.40 7.83
CA THR A 217 -5.87 9.55 9.29
C THR A 217 -5.64 11.00 9.69
N LYS A 218 -4.61 11.64 9.11
CA LYS A 218 -4.31 13.05 9.35
C LYS A 218 -5.45 13.96 8.88
N TYR A 219 -6.01 13.68 7.70
CA TYR A 219 -7.11 14.47 7.14
C TYR A 219 -8.32 14.47 8.07
N TYR A 220 -8.73 13.31 8.60
CA TYR A 220 -9.83 13.24 9.57
C TYR A 220 -9.53 14.00 10.87
N VAL A 221 -8.29 14.02 11.34
CA VAL A 221 -7.91 14.79 12.52
C VAL A 221 -8.00 16.29 12.25
N GLN A 222 -7.43 16.74 11.13
CA GLN A 222 -7.30 18.18 10.84
C GLN A 222 -8.56 18.82 10.32
N GLU A 223 -9.24 18.14 9.38
CA GLU A 223 -10.41 18.72 8.70
C GLU A 223 -11.69 18.55 9.52
N TYR A 224 -11.86 17.40 10.14
CA TYR A 224 -13.09 17.08 10.88
C TYR A 224 -12.92 17.10 12.41
N GLY A 225 -11.74 17.38 12.93
CA GLY A 225 -11.48 17.49 14.37
C GLY A 225 -11.62 16.17 15.15
N PHE A 226 -11.54 15.00 14.49
CA PHE A 226 -11.61 13.73 15.19
C PHE A 226 -10.33 13.46 15.97
N ASN A 227 -10.46 12.79 17.12
CA ASN A 227 -9.31 12.25 17.81
C ASN A 227 -8.59 11.18 16.95
N LEU A 228 -7.31 10.93 17.26
CA LEU A 228 -6.46 10.02 16.46
C LEU A 228 -7.06 8.62 16.30
N GLN A 229 -7.69 8.09 17.36
CA GLN A 229 -8.28 6.74 17.33
C GLN A 229 -9.47 6.66 16.39
N SER A 230 -10.42 7.59 16.49
CA SER A 230 -11.59 7.65 15.60
C SER A 230 -11.19 7.95 14.15
N ALA A 231 -10.25 8.87 13.95
CA ALA A 231 -9.71 9.20 12.63
C ALA A 231 -9.06 7.98 11.95
N ALA A 232 -8.28 7.22 12.68
CA ALA A 232 -7.64 6.02 12.17
C ALA A 232 -8.66 4.91 11.85
N LEU A 233 -9.72 4.74 12.67
CA LEU A 233 -10.80 3.79 12.40
C LEU A 233 -11.57 4.17 11.13
N LEU A 234 -11.90 5.45 10.94
CA LEU A 234 -12.55 5.93 9.71
C LEU A 234 -11.66 5.74 8.48
N ALA A 235 -10.36 6.04 8.61
CA ALA A 235 -9.39 5.77 7.54
C ALA A 235 -9.20 4.27 7.24
N ALA A 236 -9.45 3.39 8.22
CA ALA A 236 -9.44 1.94 8.03
C ALA A 236 -10.60 1.45 7.16
N CYS A 237 -11.75 2.17 7.12
CA CYS A 237 -12.87 1.87 6.23
C CYS A 237 -12.46 1.90 4.74
N PHE A 238 -11.46 2.67 4.37
CA PHE A 238 -10.85 2.64 3.04
C PHE A 238 -9.83 1.52 2.90
N SER A 239 -8.93 1.40 3.88
CA SER A 239 -7.75 0.55 3.76
C SER A 239 -8.09 -0.95 3.85
N LEU A 240 -9.10 -1.31 4.66
CA LEU A 240 -9.49 -2.70 4.88
C LEU A 240 -10.10 -3.33 3.62
N PRO A 241 -11.18 -2.78 3.02
CA PRO A 241 -11.72 -3.33 1.78
C PRO A 241 -10.69 -3.27 0.64
N GLY A 242 -9.91 -2.18 0.57
CA GLY A 242 -8.84 -2.01 -0.41
C GLY A 242 -7.76 -3.09 -0.32
N GLY A 243 -7.54 -3.67 0.86
CA GLY A 243 -6.64 -4.82 1.06
C GLY A 243 -7.31 -6.16 0.77
N VAL A 244 -8.38 -6.46 1.51
CA VAL A 244 -9.00 -7.81 1.57
C VAL A 244 -9.68 -8.21 0.26
N LEU A 245 -10.42 -7.28 -0.38
CA LEU A 245 -11.26 -7.60 -1.52
C LEU A 245 -10.50 -7.81 -2.85
N ARG A 246 -9.19 -7.78 -2.81
CA ARG A 246 -8.35 -8.02 -4.00
C ARG A 246 -8.58 -9.41 -4.63
N ALA A 247 -8.85 -10.43 -3.82
CA ALA A 247 -9.15 -11.77 -4.31
C ALA A 247 -10.44 -11.80 -5.17
N ILE A 248 -11.47 -11.05 -4.73
CA ILE A 248 -12.72 -10.90 -5.48
C ILE A 248 -12.49 -10.19 -6.81
N GLY A 249 -11.67 -9.12 -6.83
CA GLY A 249 -11.30 -8.43 -8.06
C GLY A 249 -10.58 -9.34 -9.07
N GLY A 250 -9.77 -10.29 -8.59
CA GLY A 250 -9.14 -11.32 -9.42
C GLY A 250 -10.17 -12.24 -10.07
N TRP A 251 -11.09 -12.78 -9.27
CA TRP A 251 -12.20 -13.61 -9.75
C TRP A 251 -13.10 -12.87 -10.76
N MET A 252 -13.44 -11.61 -10.48
CA MET A 252 -14.19 -10.78 -11.43
C MET A 252 -13.46 -10.60 -12.76
N SER A 253 -12.14 -10.39 -12.70
CA SER A 253 -11.29 -10.22 -13.87
C SER A 253 -11.16 -11.52 -14.67
N ASP A 254 -11.19 -12.68 -14.03
CA ASP A 254 -11.24 -13.98 -14.69
C ASP A 254 -12.57 -14.21 -15.41
N LYS A 255 -13.69 -13.80 -14.80
CA LYS A 255 -15.04 -14.03 -15.30
C LYS A 255 -15.49 -13.02 -16.37
N TRP A 256 -15.20 -11.73 -16.17
CA TRP A 256 -15.69 -10.65 -17.03
C TRP A 256 -14.60 -9.97 -17.86
N GLY A 257 -13.35 -10.42 -17.71
CA GLY A 257 -12.18 -9.87 -18.38
C GLY A 257 -11.59 -8.65 -17.66
N ALA A 258 -10.27 -8.57 -17.71
CA ALA A 258 -9.52 -7.49 -17.06
C ALA A 258 -9.92 -6.09 -17.56
N HIS A 259 -10.26 -5.96 -18.85
CA HIS A 259 -10.67 -4.70 -19.46
C HIS A 259 -11.95 -4.16 -18.82
N SER A 260 -13.02 -4.97 -18.75
CA SER A 260 -14.30 -4.55 -18.20
C SER A 260 -14.17 -4.15 -16.73
N VAL A 261 -13.43 -4.94 -15.93
CA VAL A 261 -13.21 -4.62 -14.51
C VAL A 261 -12.44 -3.32 -14.37
N THR A 262 -11.34 -3.14 -15.10
CA THR A 262 -10.53 -1.91 -15.04
C THR A 262 -11.35 -0.69 -15.49
N TRP A 263 -12.16 -0.82 -16.54
CA TRP A 263 -13.04 0.25 -17.04
C TRP A 263 -13.97 0.77 -15.91
N TRP A 264 -14.72 -0.14 -15.28
CA TRP A 264 -15.62 0.24 -14.20
C TRP A 264 -14.86 0.80 -12.97
N VAL A 265 -13.73 0.22 -12.63
CA VAL A 265 -12.88 0.72 -11.54
C VAL A 265 -12.45 2.16 -11.80
N MET A 266 -12.02 2.48 -13.01
CA MET A 266 -11.58 3.85 -13.33
C MET A 266 -12.73 4.85 -13.27
N TRP A 267 -13.92 4.50 -13.79
CA TRP A 267 -15.10 5.36 -13.70
C TRP A 267 -15.56 5.59 -12.25
N VAL A 268 -15.69 4.52 -11.48
CA VAL A 268 -16.08 4.64 -10.06
C VAL A 268 -15.06 5.47 -9.28
N SER A 269 -13.76 5.22 -9.49
CA SER A 269 -12.70 5.97 -8.84
C SER A 269 -12.72 7.45 -9.24
N TRP A 270 -12.93 7.75 -10.52
CA TRP A 270 -13.00 9.12 -11.02
C TRP A 270 -14.18 9.88 -10.40
N ILE A 271 -15.37 9.27 -10.36
CA ILE A 271 -16.56 9.89 -9.75
C ILE A 271 -16.34 10.13 -8.26
N CYS A 272 -15.81 9.12 -7.53
CA CYS A 272 -15.53 9.28 -6.10
C CYS A 272 -14.49 10.37 -5.84
N LEU A 273 -13.41 10.43 -6.60
CA LEU A 273 -12.37 11.45 -6.45
C LEU A 273 -12.92 12.84 -6.80
N PHE A 274 -13.73 12.95 -7.84
CA PHE A 274 -14.37 14.22 -8.20
C PHE A 274 -15.25 14.74 -7.05
N LEU A 275 -16.08 13.86 -6.47
CA LEU A 275 -16.92 14.25 -5.34
C LEU A 275 -16.09 14.57 -4.08
N LEU A 276 -15.03 13.80 -3.81
CA LEU A 276 -14.13 14.02 -2.68
C LEU A 276 -13.31 15.32 -2.81
N SER A 277 -13.04 15.76 -4.03
CA SER A 277 -12.28 17.01 -4.30
C SER A 277 -13.11 18.28 -4.20
N TYR A 278 -14.43 18.15 -4.00
CA TYR A 278 -15.30 19.32 -3.91
C TYR A 278 -14.99 20.14 -2.65
N PRO A 279 -14.57 21.43 -2.78
CA PRO A 279 -14.22 22.25 -1.63
C PRO A 279 -15.45 22.63 -0.83
N PRO A 280 -15.35 22.82 0.49
CA PRO A 280 -16.41 23.43 1.26
C PRO A 280 -16.69 24.83 0.70
N THR A 281 -17.95 25.07 0.35
CA THR A 281 -18.37 26.29 -0.37
C THR A 281 -19.56 26.93 0.33
N ASP A 282 -19.46 28.22 0.65
CA ASP A 282 -20.55 29.01 1.17
C ASP A 282 -21.18 29.80 0.02
N LEU A 283 -22.42 29.44 -0.32
CA LEU A 283 -23.22 30.14 -1.31
C LEU A 283 -24.12 31.18 -0.59
N VAL A 284 -23.97 32.43 -0.94
CA VAL A 284 -24.86 33.48 -0.47
C VAL A 284 -25.83 33.82 -1.59
N ILE A 285 -27.10 33.45 -1.42
CA ILE A 285 -28.17 33.72 -2.38
C ILE A 285 -28.95 34.94 -1.89
N GLN A 286 -29.04 35.97 -2.73
CA GLN A 286 -29.90 37.13 -2.46
C GLN A 286 -31.35 36.73 -2.70
N THR A 287 -32.14 36.69 -1.62
CA THR A 287 -33.58 36.42 -1.69
C THR A 287 -34.39 37.68 -1.38
N VAL A 288 -35.70 37.65 -1.65
CA VAL A 288 -36.62 38.74 -1.32
C VAL A 288 -36.61 39.07 0.19
N ASN A 289 -36.27 38.08 1.03
CA ASN A 289 -36.20 38.23 2.49
C ASN A 289 -34.78 38.53 3.02
N GLY A 290 -33.84 38.89 2.13
CA GLY A 290 -32.42 39.14 2.46
C GLY A 290 -31.49 38.02 2.04
N PRO A 291 -30.18 38.18 2.27
CA PRO A 291 -29.18 37.17 1.90
C PRO A 291 -29.34 35.93 2.75
N GLN A 292 -29.41 34.76 2.10
CA GLN A 292 -29.36 33.43 2.75
C GLN A 292 -28.08 32.74 2.38
N SER A 293 -27.36 32.24 3.38
CA SER A 293 -26.13 31.45 3.18
C SER A 293 -26.43 29.96 3.24
N PHE A 294 -25.94 29.25 2.24
CA PHE A 294 -25.97 27.77 2.18
C PHE A 294 -24.55 27.23 2.21
N HIS A 295 -24.25 26.45 3.22
CA HIS A 295 -22.97 25.75 3.30
C HIS A 295 -23.08 24.42 2.58
N ILE A 296 -22.24 24.20 1.55
CA ILE A 296 -22.10 22.93 0.83
C ILE A 296 -20.74 22.37 1.19
N GLY A 297 -20.73 21.28 1.94
CA GLY A 297 -19.53 20.57 2.33
C GLY A 297 -19.78 19.07 2.47
N LEU A 298 -18.75 18.26 2.35
CA LEU A 298 -18.86 16.82 2.56
C LEU A 298 -18.93 16.54 4.06
N SER A 299 -20.05 15.92 4.49
CA SER A 299 -20.12 15.38 5.85
C SER A 299 -19.08 14.26 6.04
N PRO A 300 -18.55 14.06 7.26
CA PRO A 300 -17.60 12.95 7.53
C PRO A 300 -18.14 11.57 7.12
N VAL A 301 -19.46 11.37 7.24
CA VAL A 301 -20.13 10.12 6.86
C VAL A 301 -20.07 9.91 5.34
N LEU A 302 -20.48 10.92 4.56
CA LEU A 302 -20.46 10.85 3.09
C LEU A 302 -19.03 10.70 2.57
N PHE A 303 -18.09 11.43 3.14
CA PHE A 303 -16.68 11.33 2.83
C PHE A 303 -16.16 9.89 3.06
N THR A 304 -16.49 9.29 4.21
CA THR A 304 -16.11 7.91 4.55
C THR A 304 -16.74 6.88 3.61
N VAL A 305 -18.02 7.06 3.24
CA VAL A 305 -18.71 6.18 2.29
C VAL A 305 -18.04 6.23 0.91
N LEU A 306 -17.71 7.42 0.41
CA LEU A 306 -17.00 7.56 -0.87
C LEU A 306 -15.62 6.91 -0.82
N LEU A 307 -14.88 7.07 0.27
CA LEU A 307 -13.60 6.39 0.49
C LEU A 307 -13.76 4.87 0.54
N PHE A 308 -14.79 4.36 1.21
CA PHE A 308 -15.07 2.94 1.29
C PHE A 308 -15.32 2.34 -0.11
N VAL A 309 -16.18 2.98 -0.91
CA VAL A 309 -16.46 2.57 -2.30
C VAL A 309 -15.19 2.60 -3.14
N MET A 310 -14.39 3.65 -2.99
CA MET A 310 -13.11 3.78 -3.72
C MET A 310 -12.10 2.71 -3.27
N GLY A 311 -12.07 2.35 -1.97
CA GLY A 311 -11.25 1.25 -1.46
C GLY A 311 -11.58 -0.08 -2.15
N ILE A 312 -12.87 -0.38 -2.32
CA ILE A 312 -13.34 -1.56 -3.07
C ILE A 312 -12.88 -1.47 -4.53
N ALA A 313 -13.12 -0.35 -5.20
CA ALA A 313 -12.73 -0.16 -6.59
C ALA A 313 -11.22 -0.36 -6.78
N PHE A 314 -10.40 0.21 -5.91
CA PHE A 314 -8.94 0.04 -5.96
C PHE A 314 -8.51 -1.40 -5.69
N ALA A 315 -9.20 -2.14 -4.81
CA ALA A 315 -8.93 -3.57 -4.62
C ALA A 315 -9.12 -4.36 -5.91
N PHE A 316 -10.23 -4.13 -6.61
CA PHE A 316 -10.53 -4.78 -7.88
C PHE A 316 -9.54 -4.37 -8.99
N GLY A 317 -9.22 -3.09 -9.09
CA GLY A 317 -8.26 -2.56 -10.05
C GLY A 317 -6.85 -3.12 -9.87
N LYS A 318 -6.39 -3.26 -8.62
CA LYS A 318 -5.08 -3.88 -8.34
C LYS A 318 -4.99 -5.32 -8.83
N ALA A 319 -6.09 -6.07 -8.80
CA ALA A 319 -6.13 -7.43 -9.32
C ALA A 319 -6.23 -7.45 -10.85
N SER A 320 -7.09 -6.60 -11.43
CA SER A 320 -7.34 -6.57 -12.88
C SER A 320 -6.09 -6.18 -13.68
N VAL A 321 -5.25 -5.28 -13.16
CA VAL A 321 -3.99 -4.91 -13.82
C VAL A 321 -3.04 -6.13 -13.92
N PHE A 322 -2.94 -6.94 -12.87
CA PHE A 322 -2.10 -8.15 -12.92
C PHE A 322 -2.70 -9.22 -13.84
N LYS A 323 -4.02 -9.25 -14.01
CA LYS A 323 -4.67 -10.12 -14.99
C LYS A 323 -4.32 -9.71 -16.45
N TYR A 324 -4.26 -8.41 -16.76
CA TYR A 324 -3.72 -7.95 -18.05
C TYR A 324 -2.30 -8.48 -18.28
N ILE A 325 -1.42 -8.32 -17.29
CA ILE A 325 -0.03 -8.73 -17.41
C ILE A 325 0.06 -10.24 -17.66
N SER A 326 -0.72 -11.05 -16.93
CA SER A 326 -0.71 -12.49 -17.12
C SER A 326 -1.23 -12.95 -18.48
N ASN A 327 -2.16 -12.22 -19.07
CA ASN A 327 -2.71 -12.52 -20.38
C ASN A 327 -1.75 -12.10 -21.52
N ASP A 328 -1.23 -10.87 -21.45
CA ASP A 328 -0.44 -10.27 -22.54
C ASP A 328 1.05 -10.69 -22.49
N TYR A 329 1.58 -11.00 -21.31
CA TYR A 329 2.99 -11.30 -21.10
C TYR A 329 3.22 -12.54 -20.23
N PRO A 330 2.65 -13.70 -20.58
CA PRO A 330 2.74 -14.90 -19.75
C PRO A 330 4.19 -15.37 -19.52
N GLN A 331 5.09 -15.14 -20.47
CA GLN A 331 6.51 -15.54 -20.36
C GLN A 331 7.37 -14.53 -19.60
N ASN A 332 6.98 -13.24 -19.58
CA ASN A 332 7.73 -12.14 -18.97
C ASN A 332 6.98 -11.54 -17.76
N MET A 333 6.08 -12.31 -17.18
CA MET A 333 5.20 -11.83 -16.10
C MET A 333 5.97 -11.25 -14.91
N GLY A 334 7.05 -11.89 -14.49
CA GLY A 334 7.88 -11.45 -13.36
C GLY A 334 8.51 -10.07 -13.60
N ALA A 335 9.12 -9.90 -14.79
CA ALA A 335 9.76 -8.65 -15.18
C ALA A 335 8.77 -7.50 -15.24
N ILE A 336 7.65 -7.69 -15.94
CA ILE A 336 6.64 -6.63 -16.15
C ILE A 336 5.89 -6.33 -14.87
N SER A 337 5.58 -7.36 -14.06
CA SER A 337 5.01 -7.16 -12.72
C SER A 337 5.93 -6.35 -11.81
N GLY A 338 7.26 -6.55 -11.91
CA GLY A 338 8.26 -5.77 -11.19
C GLY A 338 8.24 -4.29 -11.60
N ILE A 339 8.24 -4.01 -12.90
CA ILE A 339 8.19 -2.65 -13.46
C ILE A 339 6.87 -1.94 -13.10
N VAL A 340 5.75 -2.61 -13.31
CA VAL A 340 4.41 -2.08 -12.99
C VAL A 340 4.26 -1.88 -11.47
N GLY A 341 4.79 -2.82 -10.67
CA GLY A 341 4.83 -2.70 -9.23
C GLY A 341 5.68 -1.52 -8.73
N LEU A 342 6.83 -1.28 -9.36
CA LEU A 342 7.69 -0.11 -9.12
C LEU A 342 6.93 1.19 -9.44
N ALA A 343 6.32 1.28 -10.62
CA ALA A 343 5.56 2.46 -11.04
C ALA A 343 4.41 2.78 -10.08
N GLY A 344 3.63 1.76 -9.67
CA GLY A 344 2.57 1.92 -8.68
C GLY A 344 3.09 2.41 -7.33
N GLY A 345 4.22 1.90 -6.87
CA GLY A 345 4.86 2.35 -5.65
C GLY A 345 5.36 3.80 -5.75
N LEU A 346 5.98 4.19 -6.86
CA LEU A 346 6.39 5.59 -7.10
C LEU A 346 5.20 6.55 -7.14
N GLY A 347 4.04 6.13 -7.70
CA GLY A 347 2.80 6.90 -7.58
C GLY A 347 2.41 7.13 -6.12
N GLY A 348 2.51 6.10 -5.28
CA GLY A 348 2.27 6.21 -3.83
C GLY A 348 3.29 7.07 -3.08
N PHE A 349 4.49 7.27 -3.63
CA PHE A 349 5.49 8.18 -3.09
C PHE A 349 5.22 9.64 -3.46
N VAL A 350 4.95 9.91 -4.75
CA VAL A 350 4.83 11.29 -5.26
C VAL A 350 3.54 11.94 -4.77
N LEU A 351 2.40 11.25 -4.82
CA LEU A 351 1.10 11.82 -4.48
C LEU A 351 1.02 12.40 -3.05
N PRO A 352 1.59 11.79 -1.98
CA PRO A 352 1.56 12.38 -0.65
C PRO A 352 2.42 13.66 -0.48
N ILE A 353 3.33 13.93 -1.41
CA ILE A 353 4.23 15.10 -1.35
C ILE A 353 3.63 16.31 -2.06
N MET A 354 2.79 16.06 -3.07
CA MET A 354 2.08 17.11 -3.82
C MET A 354 0.95 17.72 -3.02
#